data_254df6da4fc26060cba0cd2e24eda7fa
#
_entry.id   254df6da4fc26060cba0cd2e24eda7fa
#
_cell.length_a   1.000
_cell.length_b   1.000
_cell.length_c   1.000
_cell.angle_alpha   90.00
_cell.angle_beta   90.00
_cell.angle_gamma   90.00
#
_symmetry.space_group_name_H-M   'P 1'
#
loop_
_entity.id
_entity.type
_entity.pdbx_description
1 polymer ?
#
loop_
_entity_poly.entity_id
_entity_poly.type
_entity_poly.pdbx_seq_one_letter_code
_entity_poly.pdbx_strand_id
1 'polypeptide(L)'
;QDKLDETMEHTINNDAMTMVVALSYSSRWEITKAVHDIVDEAIEKSVVGQLDHKTVEKMITEETISKHLETSFMPDPDLLIRTGGELRISNYLLWQIAYSELYFCETYWPDFGEEDLQDAILSYQSRQRRFGKTEEQVESAQSDK
;
A
#
# COMPACT_ATOMS: atom_id res chain seq x y z
N GLN A 1 21.35 -12.83 2.35
CA GLN A 1 21.50 -11.38 2.35
C GLN A 1 22.39 -10.95 1.20
N ASP A 2 23.62 -11.47 1.09
CA ASP A 2 24.62 -11.11 0.05
C ASP A 2 24.10 -11.15 -1.40
N LYS A 3 23.26 -12.16 -1.75
CA LYS A 3 22.67 -12.26 -3.10
C LYS A 3 21.59 -11.19 -3.38
N LEU A 4 20.89 -10.75 -2.35
CA LEU A 4 19.90 -9.64 -2.49
C LEU A 4 20.65 -8.33 -2.68
N ASP A 5 21.69 -8.10 -1.90
CA ASP A 5 22.51 -6.90 -2.00
C ASP A 5 23.18 -6.81 -3.37
N GLU A 6 23.74 -7.92 -3.89
CA GLU A 6 24.28 -8.01 -5.25
C GLU A 6 23.23 -7.70 -6.33
N THR A 7 22.01 -8.23 -6.18
CA THR A 7 20.92 -7.96 -7.12
C THR A 7 20.49 -6.49 -7.09
N MET A 8 20.42 -5.90 -5.91
CA MET A 8 20.10 -4.47 -5.76
C MET A 8 21.18 -3.60 -6.41
N GLU A 9 22.46 -3.90 -6.23
CA GLU A 9 23.56 -3.18 -6.87
C GLU A 9 23.50 -3.27 -8.40
N HIS A 10 23.17 -4.44 -8.95
CA HIS A 10 23.07 -4.64 -10.39
C HIS A 10 21.89 -3.89 -11.02
N THR A 11 20.84 -3.61 -10.26
CA THR A 11 19.60 -2.97 -10.76
C THR A 11 19.44 -1.52 -10.35
N ILE A 12 20.35 -0.95 -9.56
CA ILE A 12 20.23 0.39 -8.97
C ILE A 12 20.05 1.53 -10.00
N ASN A 13 20.57 1.30 -11.21
CA ASN A 13 20.47 2.27 -12.31
C ASN A 13 19.31 1.99 -13.28
N ASN A 14 18.47 0.97 -13.00
CA ASN A 14 17.30 0.67 -13.80
C ASN A 14 16.14 1.59 -13.38
N ASP A 15 15.47 2.19 -14.35
CA ASP A 15 14.41 3.19 -14.11
C ASP A 15 13.04 2.81 -14.71
N ALA A 16 12.96 1.69 -15.42
CA ALA A 16 11.73 1.26 -16.08
C ALA A 16 10.67 0.70 -15.10
N MET A 17 11.10 0.01 -14.03
CA MET A 17 10.21 -0.61 -13.04
C MET A 17 10.93 -0.80 -11.70
N THR A 18 10.21 -0.56 -10.60
CA THR A 18 10.69 -0.89 -9.25
C THR A 18 10.02 -2.15 -8.75
N MET A 19 10.81 -3.18 -8.42
CA MET A 19 10.31 -4.39 -7.77
C MET A 19 10.61 -4.33 -6.27
N VAL A 20 9.57 -4.48 -5.45
CA VAL A 20 9.69 -4.54 -3.99
C VAL A 20 9.36 -5.94 -3.50
N VAL A 21 10.27 -6.55 -2.75
CA VAL A 21 10.09 -7.88 -2.17
C VAL A 21 9.84 -7.76 -0.68
N ALA A 22 8.63 -8.09 -0.23
CA ALA A 22 8.24 -8.06 1.17
C ALA A 22 8.53 -9.42 1.82
N LEU A 23 9.55 -9.49 2.66
CA LEU A 23 9.92 -10.69 3.42
C LEU A 23 9.53 -10.52 4.89
N SER A 24 8.79 -11.50 5.45
CA SER A 24 8.32 -11.47 6.85
C SER A 24 7.50 -10.22 7.19
N TYR A 25 6.78 -9.68 6.23
CA TYR A 25 5.95 -8.48 6.38
C TYR A 25 4.66 -8.77 7.16
N SER A 26 4.24 -7.82 7.98
CA SER A 26 2.99 -7.86 8.73
C SER A 26 2.40 -6.45 8.86
N SER A 27 1.23 -6.23 8.27
CA SER A 27 0.61 -4.90 8.28
C SER A 27 0.22 -4.42 9.69
N ARG A 28 -0.26 -5.32 10.55
CA ARG A 28 -0.55 -4.95 11.95
C ARG A 28 0.69 -4.50 12.71
N TRP A 29 1.82 -5.17 12.48
CA TRP A 29 3.09 -4.76 13.08
C TRP A 29 3.54 -3.40 12.54
N GLU A 30 3.47 -3.21 11.24
CA GLU A 30 3.84 -1.95 10.58
C GLU A 30 3.02 -0.77 11.11
N ILE A 31 1.69 -0.91 11.17
CA ILE A 31 0.79 0.12 11.71
C ILE A 31 1.11 0.41 13.18
N THR A 32 1.35 -0.64 13.98
CA THR A 32 1.70 -0.47 15.39
C THR A 32 3.03 0.27 15.53
N LYS A 33 4.03 -0.07 14.70
CA LYS A 33 5.32 0.64 14.66
C LYS A 33 5.13 2.11 14.29
N ALA A 34 4.35 2.40 13.25
CA ALA A 34 4.06 3.78 12.85
C ALA A 34 3.45 4.61 13.99
N VAL A 35 2.54 4.01 14.77
CA VAL A 35 1.98 4.68 15.97
C VAL A 35 3.05 4.92 17.03
N HIS A 36 3.95 3.97 17.27
CA HIS A 36 5.08 4.17 18.20
C HIS A 36 5.96 5.33 17.75
N ASP A 37 6.36 5.37 16.48
CA ASP A 37 7.23 6.41 15.93
C ASP A 37 6.58 7.82 16.07
N ILE A 38 5.26 7.93 15.82
CA ILE A 38 4.50 9.18 16.01
C ILE A 38 4.47 9.60 17.49
N VAL A 39 4.30 8.64 18.41
CA VAL A 39 4.31 8.91 19.86
C VAL A 39 5.68 9.37 20.32
N ASP A 40 6.75 8.76 19.84
CA ASP A 40 8.13 9.14 20.16
C ASP A 40 8.42 10.57 19.69
N GLU A 41 8.03 10.95 18.48
CA GLU A 41 8.11 12.34 18.01
C GLU A 41 7.29 13.30 18.88
N ALA A 42 6.11 12.89 19.34
CA ALA A 42 5.29 13.71 20.24
C ALA A 42 5.96 13.93 21.59
N ILE A 43 6.59 12.89 22.15
CA ILE A 43 7.34 12.97 23.41
C ILE A 43 8.52 13.93 23.26
N GLU A 44 9.30 13.83 22.18
CA GLU A 44 10.42 14.74 21.92
C GLU A 44 9.96 16.20 21.84
N LYS A 45 8.84 16.47 21.14
CA LYS A 45 8.25 17.83 21.07
C LYS A 45 7.75 18.30 22.42
N SER A 46 7.26 17.41 23.29
CA SER A 46 6.84 17.72 24.66
C SER A 46 7.99 18.20 25.52
N VAL A 47 9.15 17.55 25.43
CA VAL A 47 10.36 17.91 26.18
C VAL A 47 10.82 19.34 25.89
N VAL A 48 10.60 19.84 24.69
CA VAL A 48 10.91 21.25 24.31
C VAL A 48 9.74 22.22 24.55
N GLY A 49 8.68 21.79 25.26
CA GLY A 49 7.53 22.62 25.62
C GLY A 49 6.62 23.01 24.46
N GLN A 50 6.69 22.28 23.36
CA GLN A 50 5.93 22.55 22.12
C GLN A 50 4.66 21.70 21.97
N LEU A 51 4.32 20.86 22.95
CA LEU A 51 3.20 19.93 22.86
C LEU A 51 2.01 20.43 23.68
N ASP A 52 0.91 20.73 23.01
CA ASP A 52 -0.42 20.88 23.59
C ASP A 52 -1.39 19.87 22.92
N HIS A 53 -2.61 19.77 23.45
CA HIS A 53 -3.62 18.85 22.93
C HIS A 53 -3.93 19.07 21.44
N LYS A 54 -3.97 20.33 21.00
CA LYS A 54 -4.23 20.67 19.59
C LYS A 54 -3.08 20.27 18.68
N THR A 55 -1.86 20.32 19.17
CA THR A 55 -0.67 19.89 18.43
C THR A 55 -0.69 18.37 18.25
N VAL A 56 -1.00 17.61 19.32
CA VAL A 56 -1.14 16.13 19.22
C VAL A 56 -2.24 15.74 18.23
N GLU A 57 -3.41 16.37 18.31
CA GLU A 57 -4.52 16.10 17.40
C GLU A 57 -4.15 16.33 15.94
N LYS A 58 -3.36 17.36 15.64
CA LYS A 58 -2.85 17.64 14.29
C LYS A 58 -1.75 16.67 13.84
N MET A 59 -1.07 16.02 14.76
CA MET A 59 -0.02 15.05 14.45
C MET A 59 -0.62 13.69 14.03
N ILE A 60 -1.81 13.34 14.50
CA ILE A 60 -2.46 12.05 14.21
C ILE A 60 -3.42 12.22 13.03
N THR A 61 -2.92 12.08 11.83
CA THR A 61 -3.69 12.12 10.58
C THR A 61 -3.39 10.90 9.73
N GLU A 62 -4.26 10.58 8.77
CA GLU A 62 -4.02 9.49 7.80
C GLU A 62 -2.69 9.71 7.06
N GLU A 63 -2.39 10.95 6.68
CA GLU A 63 -1.13 11.32 6.02
C GLU A 63 0.08 11.06 6.93
N THR A 64 -0.01 11.39 8.21
CA THR A 64 1.08 11.16 9.15
C THR A 64 1.31 9.67 9.37
N ILE A 65 0.25 8.88 9.52
CA ILE A 65 0.36 7.41 9.61
C ILE A 65 1.03 6.87 8.36
N SER A 66 0.54 7.23 7.17
CA SER A 66 1.09 6.77 5.88
C SER A 66 2.59 7.09 5.73
N LYS A 67 3.05 8.25 6.21
CA LYS A 67 4.46 8.63 6.19
C LYS A 67 5.35 7.80 7.12
N HIS A 68 4.79 7.22 8.18
CA HIS A 68 5.52 6.39 9.14
C HIS A 68 5.45 4.89 8.83
N LEU A 69 4.68 4.49 7.80
CA LEU A 69 4.68 3.10 7.34
C LEU A 69 6.01 2.75 6.65
N GLU A 70 6.43 1.49 6.76
CA GLU A 70 7.62 0.97 6.07
C GLU A 70 7.50 1.09 4.54
N THR A 71 6.28 1.20 4.04
CA THR A 71 5.93 1.34 2.62
C THR A 71 5.82 2.79 2.15
N SER A 72 6.13 3.76 2.99
CA SER A 72 5.99 5.21 2.70
C SER A 72 6.76 5.70 1.46
N PHE A 73 7.74 4.92 0.99
CA PHE A 73 8.55 5.22 -0.19
C PHE A 73 7.86 4.87 -1.52
N MET A 74 6.75 4.15 -1.49
CA MET A 74 6.02 3.71 -2.68
C MET A 74 4.54 4.16 -2.62
N PRO A 75 3.86 4.31 -3.78
CA PRO A 75 2.43 4.60 -3.81
C PRO A 75 1.60 3.40 -3.33
N ASP A 76 0.38 3.67 -2.89
CA ASP A 76 -0.59 2.63 -2.61
C ASP A 76 -0.89 1.81 -3.88
N PRO A 77 -1.06 0.48 -3.78
CA PRO A 77 -1.29 -0.36 -4.95
C PRO A 77 -2.69 -0.13 -5.52
N ASP A 78 -2.79 -0.04 -6.83
CA ASP A 78 -4.06 0.00 -7.55
C ASP A 78 -4.74 -1.36 -7.65
N LEU A 79 -3.95 -2.42 -7.78
CA LEU A 79 -4.40 -3.80 -7.93
C LEU A 79 -3.61 -4.74 -7.01
N LEU A 80 -4.34 -5.53 -6.23
CA LEU A 80 -3.79 -6.65 -5.46
C LEU A 80 -4.21 -7.96 -6.11
N ILE A 81 -3.24 -8.76 -6.54
CA ILE A 81 -3.46 -10.11 -7.08
C ILE A 81 -3.09 -11.12 -6.00
N ARG A 82 -4.04 -11.99 -5.64
CA ARG A 82 -3.76 -13.13 -4.77
C ARG A 82 -3.97 -14.44 -5.51
N THR A 83 -2.92 -15.21 -5.58
CA THR A 83 -2.87 -16.54 -6.21
C THR A 83 -3.18 -17.64 -5.19
N GLY A 84 -3.46 -18.87 -5.67
CA GLY A 84 -3.61 -20.06 -4.84
C GLY A 84 -5.00 -20.28 -4.24
N GLY A 85 -6.05 -19.65 -4.79
CA GLY A 85 -7.44 -19.92 -4.43
C GLY A 85 -7.92 -19.37 -3.07
N GLU A 86 -7.08 -18.62 -2.37
CA GLU A 86 -7.40 -18.07 -1.05
C GLU A 86 -8.10 -16.71 -1.15
N LEU A 87 -9.30 -16.59 -0.57
CA LEU A 87 -10.14 -15.38 -0.61
C LEU A 87 -9.96 -14.48 0.62
N ARG A 88 -8.75 -14.36 1.12
CA ARG A 88 -8.41 -13.53 2.30
C ARG A 88 -7.13 -12.73 2.07
N ILE A 89 -6.97 -11.62 2.77
CA ILE A 89 -5.81 -10.71 2.63
C ILE A 89 -4.65 -11.13 3.54
N SER A 90 -4.93 -11.84 4.64
CA SER A 90 -3.94 -12.41 5.56
C SER A 90 -2.94 -11.37 6.11
N ASN A 91 -3.44 -10.23 6.56
CA ASN A 91 -2.62 -9.19 7.20
C ASN A 91 -1.55 -8.59 6.26
N TYR A 92 -1.82 -8.53 4.95
CA TYR A 92 -0.93 -7.96 3.95
C TYR A 92 -1.42 -6.58 3.50
N LEU A 93 -0.60 -5.55 3.63
CA LEU A 93 -0.84 -4.16 3.20
C LEU A 93 -2.21 -3.58 3.59
N LEU A 94 -2.72 -3.85 4.82
CA LEU A 94 -4.10 -3.50 5.22
C LEU A 94 -4.41 -2.01 5.08
N TRP A 95 -3.45 -1.14 5.33
CA TRP A 95 -3.61 0.30 5.18
C TRP A 95 -3.63 0.70 3.72
N GLN A 96 -2.65 0.22 2.97
CA GLN A 96 -2.37 0.64 1.60
C GLN A 96 -3.41 0.14 0.58
N ILE A 97 -4.04 -1.03 0.84
CA ILE A 97 -5.02 -1.63 -0.06
C ILE A 97 -6.47 -1.17 0.19
N ALA A 98 -6.68 -0.16 1.04
CA ALA A 98 -8.01 0.31 1.40
C ALA A 98 -8.90 0.65 0.19
N TYR A 99 -8.30 1.09 -0.92
CA TYR A 99 -8.97 1.42 -2.18
C TYR A 99 -8.47 0.63 -3.38
N SER A 100 -7.67 -0.42 -3.15
CA SER A 100 -7.18 -1.30 -4.22
C SER A 100 -8.29 -2.18 -4.78
N GLU A 101 -8.23 -2.45 -6.07
CA GLU A 101 -9.00 -3.55 -6.65
C GLU A 101 -8.37 -4.89 -6.28
N LEU A 102 -9.21 -5.86 -5.93
CA LEU A 102 -8.76 -7.19 -5.52
C LEU A 102 -9.06 -8.20 -6.62
N TYR A 103 -8.04 -8.95 -7.02
CA TYR A 103 -8.15 -10.06 -7.95
C TYR A 103 -7.66 -11.35 -7.29
N PHE A 104 -8.50 -12.37 -7.27
CA PHE A 104 -8.20 -13.68 -6.71
C PHE A 104 -8.22 -14.71 -7.82
N CYS A 105 -7.18 -15.55 -7.91
CA CYS A 105 -7.13 -16.66 -8.87
C CYS A 105 -6.72 -17.95 -8.18
N GLU A 106 -7.10 -19.08 -8.79
CA GLU A 106 -6.80 -20.42 -8.30
C GLU A 106 -5.38 -20.88 -8.64
N THR A 107 -4.77 -20.26 -9.65
CA THR A 107 -3.41 -20.58 -10.10
C THR A 107 -2.42 -20.36 -8.95
N TYR A 108 -1.58 -21.36 -8.68
CA TYR A 108 -0.51 -21.23 -7.70
C TYR A 108 0.64 -20.36 -8.23
N TRP A 109 1.34 -19.65 -7.34
CA TRP A 109 2.40 -18.72 -7.71
C TRP A 109 3.44 -19.28 -8.70
N PRO A 110 3.94 -20.54 -8.58
CA PRO A 110 4.90 -21.08 -9.56
C PRO A 110 4.36 -21.21 -10.97
N ASP A 111 3.02 -21.35 -11.11
CA ASP A 111 2.34 -21.54 -12.39
C ASP A 111 1.69 -20.25 -12.91
N PHE A 112 1.69 -19.18 -12.11
CA PHE A 112 1.13 -17.87 -12.47
C PHE A 112 1.98 -17.24 -13.58
N GLY A 113 1.45 -17.15 -14.77
CA GLY A 113 2.15 -16.69 -15.96
C GLY A 113 1.61 -15.39 -16.56
N GLU A 114 2.03 -15.15 -17.80
CA GLU A 114 1.64 -13.95 -18.53
C GLU A 114 0.13 -13.88 -18.78
N GLU A 115 -0.50 -15.01 -19.13
CA GLU A 115 -1.95 -15.08 -19.38
C GLU A 115 -2.75 -14.73 -18.11
N ASP A 116 -2.36 -15.27 -16.94
CA ASP A 116 -3.01 -14.95 -15.66
C ASP A 116 -2.88 -13.47 -15.30
N LEU A 117 -1.70 -12.87 -15.58
CA LEU A 117 -1.48 -11.45 -15.36
C LEU A 117 -2.32 -10.58 -16.30
N GLN A 118 -2.42 -10.96 -17.57
CA GLN A 118 -3.29 -10.29 -18.54
C GLN A 118 -4.76 -10.34 -18.11
N ASP A 119 -5.25 -11.48 -17.65
CA ASP A 119 -6.61 -11.63 -17.13
C ASP A 119 -6.86 -10.73 -15.90
N ALA A 120 -5.90 -10.66 -14.98
CA ALA A 120 -6.00 -9.76 -13.83
C ALA A 120 -6.07 -8.28 -14.25
N ILE A 121 -5.26 -7.86 -15.22
CA ILE A 121 -5.25 -6.49 -15.75
C ILE A 121 -6.56 -6.20 -16.51
N LEU A 122 -7.05 -7.11 -17.33
CA LEU A 122 -8.33 -6.94 -18.04
C LEU A 122 -9.50 -6.85 -17.05
N SER A 123 -9.49 -7.67 -16.00
CA SER A 123 -10.48 -7.59 -14.92
C SER A 123 -10.42 -6.23 -14.23
N TYR A 124 -9.24 -5.73 -13.91
CA TYR A 124 -9.05 -4.39 -13.33
C TYR A 124 -9.59 -3.28 -14.26
N GLN A 125 -9.24 -3.31 -15.54
CA GLN A 125 -9.68 -2.31 -16.52
C GLN A 125 -11.20 -2.31 -16.74
N SER A 126 -11.86 -3.45 -16.56
CA SER A 126 -13.32 -3.57 -16.71
C SER A 126 -14.11 -2.99 -15.52
N ARG A 127 -13.43 -2.68 -14.40
CA ARG A 127 -14.07 -2.18 -13.18
C ARG A 127 -14.14 -0.66 -13.16
N GLN A 128 -15.25 -0.12 -12.68
CA GLN A 128 -15.43 1.31 -12.48
C GLN A 128 -14.97 1.69 -11.06
N ARG A 129 -13.86 2.40 -10.94
CA ARG A 129 -13.34 2.90 -9.64
C ARG A 129 -14.21 4.05 -9.15
N ARG A 130 -14.91 3.85 -8.05
CA ARG A 130 -15.86 4.83 -7.49
C ARG A 130 -15.28 5.62 -6.32
N PHE A 131 -14.21 5.17 -5.67
CA PHE A 131 -13.61 5.81 -4.49
C PHE A 131 -14.64 6.23 -3.43
N GLY A 132 -15.62 5.36 -3.15
CA GLY A 132 -16.71 5.64 -2.23
C GLY A 132 -17.80 6.59 -2.77
N LYS A 133 -17.76 6.99 -4.04
CA LYS A 133 -18.79 7.82 -4.70
C LYS A 133 -19.91 6.97 -5.29
N THR A 134 -21.10 7.56 -5.43
CA THR A 134 -22.20 6.92 -6.17
C THR A 134 -21.96 6.97 -7.69
N GLU A 135 -22.66 6.14 -8.46
CA GLU A 135 -22.60 6.17 -9.94
C GLU A 135 -22.82 7.57 -10.51
N GLU A 136 -23.88 8.24 -10.04
CA GLU A 136 -24.23 9.60 -10.47
C GLU A 136 -23.11 10.63 -10.19
N GLN A 137 -22.39 10.48 -9.08
CA GLN A 137 -21.27 11.36 -8.73
C GLN A 137 -20.01 11.10 -9.58
N VAL A 138 -19.84 9.88 -10.09
CA VAL A 138 -18.74 9.55 -11.00
C VAL A 138 -19.04 10.04 -12.41
N GLU A 139 -20.25 9.85 -12.89
CA GLU A 139 -20.69 10.31 -14.21
C GLU A 139 -20.67 11.84 -14.34
N SER A 140 -21.11 12.56 -13.30
CA SER A 140 -21.06 14.03 -13.30
C SER A 140 -19.63 14.57 -13.33
N ALA A 141 -18.68 13.91 -12.67
CA ALA A 141 -17.27 14.31 -12.67
C ALA A 141 -16.52 14.01 -14.00
N GLN A 142 -17.07 13.12 -14.84
CA GLN A 142 -16.54 12.82 -16.18
C GLN A 142 -17.11 13.74 -17.28
N SER A 143 -18.29 14.30 -17.06
CA SER A 143 -18.92 15.24 -18.01
C SER A 143 -18.36 16.67 -17.93
N ASP A 144 -17.63 17.00 -16.87
CA ASP A 144 -17.00 18.31 -16.65
C ASP A 144 -15.52 18.39 -17.12
N LYS A 145 -15.03 17.38 -17.86
CA LYS A 145 -13.69 17.35 -18.47
C LYS A 145 -13.77 17.34 -19.99
#